data_87861d4d9d7c68f56206968096eb3401
#
_entry.id   87861d4d9d7c68f56206968096eb3401
#
_cell.length_a   1.000
_cell.length_b   1.000
_cell.length_c   1.000
_cell.angle_alpha   90.00
_cell.angle_beta   90.00
_cell.angle_gamma   90.00
#
_symmetry.space_group_name_H-M   'P 1'
#
loop_
_entity.id
_entity.type
_entity.pdbx_description
1 polymer ?
#
loop_
_entity_poly.entity_id
_entity_poly.type
_entity_poly.pdbx_seq_one_letter_code
_entity_poly.pdbx_strand_id
1 'polypeptide(L)' 'MKNLTVKTARKFLEQEGYYTRNMWHIDDVCIQYDCDRETAMNILNDVLQSEWTMTTLNDIIAEIAEDVYELEPKNND' A
#
# COMPACT_ATOMS: atom_id res chain seq x y z
N MET A 1 -15.75 21.86 1.92
CA MET A 1 -15.23 20.78 2.70
C MET A 1 -14.25 21.24 3.74
N LYS A 2 -14.51 21.02 4.93
CA LYS A 2 -13.61 21.45 5.98
C LYS A 2 -13.30 20.29 6.90
N ASN A 3 -12.18 20.39 7.55
CA ASN A 3 -11.80 19.41 8.58
C ASN A 3 -11.65 17.99 8.08
N LEU A 4 -11.17 17.85 6.86
CA LEU A 4 -10.79 16.53 6.39
C LEU A 4 -9.48 16.16 7.05
N THR A 5 -9.52 15.25 7.99
CA THR A 5 -8.34 14.79 8.69
C THR A 5 -7.90 13.48 8.12
N VAL A 6 -6.68 13.05 8.48
CA VAL A 6 -6.19 11.74 8.06
C VAL A 6 -7.14 10.65 8.55
N LYS A 7 -7.61 10.77 9.78
CA LYS A 7 -8.53 9.78 10.33
C LYS A 7 -9.82 9.69 9.53
N THR A 8 -10.39 10.84 9.19
CA THR A 8 -11.63 10.88 8.42
C THR A 8 -11.43 10.34 7.00
N ALA A 9 -10.31 10.72 6.38
CA ALA A 9 -10.00 10.25 5.03
C ALA A 9 -9.80 8.73 5.02
N ARG A 10 -9.11 8.19 6.03
CA ARG A 10 -8.90 6.75 6.12
C ARG A 10 -10.22 6.02 6.29
N LYS A 11 -11.11 6.54 7.12
CA LYS A 11 -12.40 5.92 7.33
C LYS A 11 -13.21 5.88 6.03
N PHE A 12 -13.17 6.96 5.27
CA PHE A 12 -13.85 7.00 3.99
C PHE A 12 -13.29 5.95 3.04
N LEU A 13 -11.96 5.88 2.95
CA LEU A 13 -11.34 4.92 2.05
C LEU A 13 -11.64 3.48 2.46
N GLU A 14 -11.68 3.20 3.76
CA GLU A 14 -11.99 1.87 4.24
C GLU A 14 -13.41 1.47 3.87
N GLN A 15 -14.33 2.41 3.90
CA GLN A 15 -15.71 2.15 3.48
C GLN A 15 -15.78 1.80 1.99
N GLU A 16 -14.84 2.33 1.21
CA GLU A 16 -14.76 2.04 -0.21
C GLU A 16 -13.95 0.77 -0.51
N GLY A 17 -13.45 0.12 0.52
CA GLY A 17 -12.75 -1.14 0.35
C GLY A 17 -11.24 -1.06 0.32
N TYR A 18 -10.67 0.09 0.61
CA TYR A 18 -9.21 0.24 0.61
C TYR A 18 -8.62 -0.14 1.97
N TYR A 19 -7.44 -0.74 1.93
CA TYR A 19 -6.73 -1.08 3.16
C TYR A 19 -5.86 0.11 3.56
N THR A 20 -6.11 0.68 4.74
CA THR A 20 -5.42 1.90 5.15
C THR A 20 -4.57 1.75 6.39
N ARG A 21 -4.43 0.55 6.92
CA ARG A 21 -3.70 0.35 8.17
C ARG A 21 -2.19 0.37 8.02
N ASN A 22 -1.70 0.25 6.80
CA ASN A 22 -0.28 0.26 6.53
C ASN A 22 0.00 1.20 5.37
N MET A 23 -0.21 2.48 5.61
CA MET A 23 0.00 3.51 4.60
C MET A 23 1.41 4.05 4.71
N TRP A 24 2.08 4.19 3.59
CA TRP A 24 3.44 4.70 3.55
C TRP A 24 3.45 6.22 3.56
N HIS A 25 4.37 6.76 4.31
CA HIS A 25 4.50 8.20 4.48
C HIS A 25 5.95 8.60 4.20
N ILE A 26 6.14 9.87 3.81
CA ILE A 26 7.51 10.35 3.54
C ILE A 26 8.41 10.17 4.75
N ASP A 27 7.86 10.18 5.96
CA ASP A 27 8.63 9.96 7.17
C ASP A 27 9.26 8.57 7.19
N ASP A 28 8.67 7.62 6.52
CA ASP A 28 9.23 6.26 6.47
C ASP A 28 10.57 6.26 5.74
N VAL A 29 10.77 7.24 4.86
CA VAL A 29 12.04 7.40 4.18
C VAL A 29 12.96 8.30 5.00
N CYS A 30 12.44 9.42 5.48
CA CYS A 30 13.24 10.43 6.16
C CYS A 30 13.81 9.97 7.51
N ILE A 31 13.22 8.94 8.10
CA ILE A 31 13.76 8.35 9.32
C ILE A 31 15.10 7.68 9.03
N GLN A 32 15.25 7.13 7.84
CA GLN A 32 16.45 6.39 7.48
C GLN A 32 17.45 7.21 6.68
N TYR A 33 16.97 8.20 5.95
CA TYR A 33 17.82 8.98 5.06
C TYR A 33 17.52 10.46 5.19
N ASP A 34 18.58 11.24 5.08
CA ASP A 34 18.46 12.70 5.15
C ASP A 34 18.11 13.23 3.77
N CYS A 35 16.86 13.53 3.54
CA CYS A 35 16.40 14.02 2.25
C CYS A 35 15.20 14.93 2.45
N ASP A 36 14.90 15.72 1.40
CA ASP A 36 13.75 16.61 1.48
C ASP A 36 12.47 15.86 1.14
N ARG A 37 11.36 16.56 1.30
CA ARG A 37 10.03 15.97 1.12
C ARG A 37 9.82 15.45 -0.30
N GLU A 38 10.28 16.22 -1.29
CA GLU A 38 10.10 15.83 -2.69
C GLU A 38 10.87 14.56 -3.01
N THR A 39 12.11 14.50 -2.55
CA THR A 39 12.94 13.32 -2.77
C THR A 39 12.34 12.09 -2.09
N ALA A 40 11.86 12.26 -0.86
CA ALA A 40 11.24 11.16 -0.14
C ALA A 40 10.01 10.63 -0.87
N MET A 41 9.19 11.54 -1.39
CA MET A 41 8.01 11.13 -2.15
C MET A 41 8.39 10.41 -3.43
N ASN A 42 9.45 10.88 -4.10
CA ASN A 42 9.91 10.21 -5.32
C ASN A 42 10.42 8.81 -5.03
N ILE A 43 11.09 8.63 -3.90
CA ILE A 43 11.55 7.30 -3.49
C ILE A 43 10.37 6.37 -3.25
N LEU A 44 9.36 6.85 -2.53
CA LEU A 44 8.16 6.04 -2.31
C LEU A 44 7.49 5.68 -3.61
N ASN A 45 7.41 6.65 -4.53
CA ASN A 45 6.80 6.38 -5.83
C ASN A 45 7.57 5.32 -6.59
N ASP A 46 8.90 5.42 -6.59
CA ASP A 46 9.72 4.45 -7.31
C ASP A 46 9.57 3.05 -6.73
N VAL A 47 9.54 2.95 -5.40
CA VAL A 47 9.41 1.66 -4.74
C VAL A 47 8.03 1.05 -4.98
N LEU A 48 6.98 1.84 -4.73
CA LEU A 48 5.62 1.32 -4.76
C LEU A 48 5.07 1.15 -6.17
N GLN A 49 5.72 1.77 -7.17
CA GLN A 49 5.33 1.61 -8.56
C GLN A 49 6.17 0.57 -9.27
N SER A 50 7.19 0.02 -8.60
CA SER A 50 8.08 -0.91 -9.29
C SER A 50 7.36 -2.22 -9.60
N GLU A 51 7.71 -2.79 -10.74
CA GLU A 51 7.13 -4.06 -11.16
C GLU A 51 7.47 -5.18 -10.18
N TRP A 52 8.69 -5.15 -9.67
CA TRP A 52 9.11 -6.15 -8.69
C TRP A 52 8.24 -6.11 -7.43
N THR A 53 7.96 -4.90 -6.94
CA THR A 53 7.13 -4.74 -5.74
C THR A 53 5.72 -5.26 -5.99
N MET A 54 5.14 -4.91 -7.12
CA MET A 54 3.79 -5.34 -7.44
C MET A 54 3.72 -6.86 -7.62
N THR A 55 4.71 -7.43 -8.29
CA THR A 55 4.76 -8.87 -8.49
C THR A 55 4.89 -9.59 -7.16
N THR A 56 5.77 -9.09 -6.27
CA THR A 56 5.97 -9.71 -4.97
C THR A 56 4.69 -9.65 -4.13
N LEU A 57 4.00 -8.51 -4.13
CA LEU A 57 2.76 -8.38 -3.38
C LEU A 57 1.71 -9.35 -3.89
N ASN A 58 1.58 -9.48 -5.20
CA ASN A 58 0.61 -10.40 -5.77
C ASN A 58 0.95 -11.85 -5.45
N ASP A 59 2.23 -12.18 -5.44
CA ASP A 59 2.67 -13.53 -5.07
C ASP A 59 2.33 -13.83 -3.61
N ILE A 60 2.53 -12.87 -2.73
CA ILE A 60 2.22 -13.03 -1.32
C ILE A 60 0.70 -13.15 -1.11
N ILE A 61 -0.06 -12.37 -1.85
CA ILE A 61 -1.52 -12.46 -1.78
C ILE A 61 -1.96 -13.88 -2.14
N ALA A 62 -1.40 -14.42 -3.23
CA ALA A 62 -1.76 -15.75 -3.66
C ALA A 62 -1.37 -16.79 -2.61
N GLU A 63 -0.17 -16.67 -2.06
CA GLU A 63 0.31 -17.63 -1.06
C GLU A 63 -0.59 -17.62 0.17
N ILE A 64 -0.92 -16.47 0.69
CA ILE A 64 -1.74 -16.39 1.89
C ILE A 64 -3.18 -16.83 1.60
N ALA A 65 -3.73 -16.38 0.48
CA ALA A 65 -5.10 -16.73 0.15
C ALA A 65 -5.26 -18.23 -0.01
N GLU A 66 -4.31 -18.89 -0.66
CA GLU A 66 -4.44 -20.31 -0.93
C GLU A 66 -3.99 -21.18 0.24
N ASP A 67 -2.88 -20.82 0.89
CA ASP A 67 -2.32 -21.66 1.94
C ASP A 67 -2.96 -21.45 3.31
N VAL A 68 -3.29 -20.21 3.64
CA VAL A 68 -3.87 -19.91 4.95
C VAL A 68 -5.38 -19.96 4.90
N TYR A 69 -5.98 -19.36 3.90
CA TYR A 69 -7.45 -19.27 3.80
C TYR A 69 -8.04 -20.33 2.89
N GLU A 70 -7.19 -21.14 2.25
CA GLU A 70 -7.62 -22.27 1.42
C GLU A 70 -8.59 -21.88 0.32
N LEU A 71 -8.37 -20.72 -0.27
CA LEU A 71 -9.19 -20.26 -1.36
C LEU A 71 -8.67 -20.80 -2.69
N GLU A 72 -9.56 -20.93 -3.64
CA GLU A 72 -9.18 -21.35 -4.97
C GLU A 72 -9.09 -20.17 -5.91
N PRO A 73 -8.07 -20.14 -6.77
CA PRO A 73 -7.96 -19.04 -7.73
C PRO A 73 -9.18 -19.01 -8.64
N LYS A 74 -9.58 -17.83 -9.04
CA LYS A 74 -10.66 -17.71 -10.00
C LYS A 74 -10.21 -18.26 -11.33
N ASN A 75 -11.14 -18.96 -11.98
CA ASN A 75 -10.87 -19.48 -13.30
C ASN A 75 -11.26 -18.41 -14.33
N ASN A 76 -10.29 -17.94 -15.09
CA ASN A 76 -10.47 -16.83 -16.02
C ASN A 76 -10.55 -17.28 -17.46
N ASP A 77 -11.12 -18.39 -17.71
CA ASP A 77 -11.27 -18.89 -19.08
C ASP A 77 -12.17 -18.02 -19.95
#